data_475f640232fdd2cec4c21373f2e10265
#
_entry.id   475f640232fdd2cec4c21373f2e10265
#
_cell.length_a   1.000
_cell.length_b   1.000
_cell.length_c   1.000
_cell.angle_alpha   90.00
_cell.angle_beta   90.00
_cell.angle_gamma   90.00
#
_symmetry.space_group_name_H-M   'P 1'
#
loop_
_entity.id
_entity.type
_entity.pdbx_description
1 polymer ?
#
loop_
_entity_poly.entity_id
_entity_poly.type
_entity_poly.pdbx_seq_one_letter_code
_entity_poly.pdbx_strand_id
1 'polypeptide(L)'
;MSNDLDNEWESFLNNYDKECDNPFPPTAKSAPICANVGNVIPECDSLYISTKTMLLYLNQSNIDVTSIFWKLPIVEYWKPAEGIIKKQMKIAAHSKEECAENLRRLSETYYYTEHIIKQLDNPVAKKNKFKDERKITVGISTKNVTNYRGKEKCGAMFNCIAITFRFLNRDGRFHEIHVKVFNTGKLEIPGILNDSLFDRVKIFILDVMRPLFDEPVAFRDVPNENVLINSNFMCNFNVNRDALHAILRNKYDIDATYDACNYPGIKCKYYFYNDYGMDAEKQRGTVLNEHRELTVEELTKTLKYTKVSFMIFRTGGCLIVGNCSEPVLRFVYEYVKQILIEEFPNIYIAREVEAEGGGDVKKEAKLRKRKINVSTTYFSKLKSIGN
;
A
#
# COMPACT_ATOMS: atom_id res chain seq x y z
N MET A 1 17.09 -11.66 0.71
CA MET A 1 16.04 -11.18 -0.23
C MET A 1 14.60 -11.62 0.14
N SER A 2 14.37 -12.71 0.94
CA SER A 2 13.01 -13.02 1.43
C SER A 2 12.51 -12.03 2.48
N ASN A 3 13.40 -11.38 3.21
CA ASN A 3 13.05 -10.32 4.16
C ASN A 3 12.50 -9.04 3.50
N ASP A 4 12.74 -8.80 2.21
CA ASP A 4 12.29 -7.57 1.56
C ASP A 4 10.78 -7.56 1.30
N LEU A 5 10.19 -8.70 0.90
CA LEU A 5 8.74 -8.79 0.67
C LEU A 5 7.95 -8.78 1.99
N ASP A 6 8.47 -9.43 3.02
CA ASP A 6 7.84 -9.40 4.35
C ASP A 6 8.02 -8.03 5.01
N ASN A 7 9.17 -7.37 4.82
CA ASN A 7 9.40 -6.00 5.26
C ASN A 7 8.60 -4.97 4.43
N GLU A 8 8.48 -5.15 3.11
CA GLU A 8 7.63 -4.34 2.24
C GLU A 8 6.16 -4.53 2.62
N TRP A 9 5.77 -5.76 2.94
CA TRP A 9 4.45 -6.10 3.40
C TRP A 9 4.15 -5.50 4.78
N GLU A 10 5.05 -5.60 5.74
CA GLU A 10 4.92 -4.93 7.04
C GLU A 10 4.91 -3.41 6.91
N SER A 11 5.72 -2.87 6.00
CA SER A 11 5.69 -1.44 5.67
C SER A 11 4.37 -1.03 5.03
N PHE A 12 3.81 -1.86 4.15
CA PHE A 12 2.50 -1.64 3.55
C PHE A 12 1.39 -1.68 4.61
N LEU A 13 1.37 -2.69 5.47
CA LEU A 13 0.39 -2.81 6.56
C LEU A 13 0.50 -1.65 7.54
N ASN A 14 1.70 -1.30 7.95
CA ASN A 14 1.95 -0.15 8.82
C ASN A 14 1.55 1.19 8.19
N ASN A 15 1.59 1.30 6.86
CA ASN A 15 1.13 2.47 6.12
C ASN A 15 -0.38 2.41 5.86
N TYR A 16 -0.94 1.22 5.63
CA TYR A 16 -2.37 1.01 5.36
C TYR A 16 -3.22 1.33 6.59
N ASP A 17 -2.85 0.81 7.78
CA ASP A 17 -3.51 1.15 9.05
C ASP A 17 -3.42 2.63 9.40
N LYS A 18 -2.43 3.32 8.84
CA LYS A 18 -2.22 4.76 9.03
C LYS A 18 -2.90 5.62 7.97
N GLU A 19 -3.20 5.10 6.79
CA GLU A 19 -3.86 5.84 5.70
C GLU A 19 -5.39 5.66 5.68
N CYS A 20 -5.91 4.58 6.24
CA CYS A 20 -7.33 4.27 6.30
C CYS A 20 -7.80 4.24 7.76
N ASP A 21 -8.60 5.21 8.19
CA ASP A 21 -9.29 5.16 9.48
C ASP A 21 -10.37 4.05 9.50
N ASN A 22 -10.66 3.47 8.34
CA ASN A 22 -11.50 2.27 8.20
C ASN A 22 -11.15 1.59 6.88
N PRO A 23 -10.43 0.44 6.88
CA PRO A 23 -10.11 -0.31 5.68
C PRO A 23 -11.34 -0.92 5.00
N PHE A 24 -12.48 -0.88 5.68
CA PHE A 24 -13.74 -1.39 5.17
C PHE A 24 -14.59 -0.24 4.62
N PRO A 25 -15.25 -0.42 3.45
CA PRO A 25 -16.22 0.55 2.98
C PRO A 25 -17.28 0.76 4.06
N PRO A 26 -17.89 1.95 4.16
CA PRO A 26 -19.01 2.15 5.07
C PRO A 26 -20.09 1.15 4.67
N THR A 27 -20.23 0.06 5.46
CA THR A 27 -21.31 -0.89 5.30
C THR A 27 -22.61 -0.12 5.36
N ALA A 28 -23.47 -0.30 4.37
CA ALA A 28 -24.89 0.05 4.52
C ALA A 28 -25.29 -0.47 5.88
N LYS A 29 -25.83 0.40 6.74
CA LYS A 29 -26.19 0.09 8.11
C LYS A 29 -26.97 -1.21 8.13
N SER A 30 -26.30 -2.33 8.47
CA SER A 30 -27.00 -3.55 8.83
C SER A 30 -27.85 -3.21 10.06
N ALA A 31 -29.13 -3.42 9.95
CA ALA A 31 -30.07 -3.25 11.07
C ALA A 31 -29.51 -3.96 12.30
N PRO A 32 -29.72 -3.44 13.51
CA PRO A 32 -29.29 -4.10 14.73
C PRO A 32 -29.92 -5.48 14.80
N ILE A 33 -29.09 -6.52 14.66
CA ILE A 33 -29.55 -7.90 14.88
C ILE A 33 -29.77 -8.02 16.39
N CYS A 34 -31.05 -8.05 16.78
CA CYS A 34 -31.49 -8.22 18.14
C CYS A 34 -30.90 -9.47 18.80
N ALA A 35 -30.63 -9.34 20.09
CA ALA A 35 -30.20 -10.38 20.99
C ALA A 35 -31.27 -11.52 21.10
N ASN A 36 -31.19 -12.46 20.17
CA ASN A 36 -31.73 -13.83 20.29
C ASN A 36 -31.04 -14.66 19.19
N VAL A 37 -29.79 -15.03 19.46
CA VAL A 37 -29.01 -15.89 18.54
C VAL A 37 -29.42 -17.33 18.80
N GLY A 38 -30.61 -17.70 18.36
CA GLY A 38 -30.94 -19.10 18.07
C GLY A 38 -30.24 -19.45 16.76
N ASN A 39 -29.24 -20.29 16.82
CA ASN A 39 -28.64 -21.14 15.76
C ASN A 39 -28.53 -20.65 14.30
N VAL A 40 -28.63 -19.37 14.00
CA VAL A 40 -28.45 -18.84 12.64
C VAL A 40 -27.06 -18.25 12.51
N ILE A 41 -26.23 -18.94 11.74
CA ILE A 41 -24.88 -18.45 11.41
C ILE A 41 -25.03 -17.25 10.48
N PRO A 42 -24.43 -16.07 10.81
CA PRO A 42 -24.47 -14.91 9.93
C PRO A 42 -23.80 -15.20 8.58
N GLU A 43 -24.40 -14.71 7.51
CA GLU A 43 -23.81 -14.83 6.18
C GLU A 43 -22.62 -13.88 6.05
N CYS A 44 -21.50 -14.40 5.52
CA CYS A 44 -20.34 -13.57 5.21
C CYS A 44 -20.62 -12.71 3.97
N ASP A 45 -20.09 -11.48 3.97
CA ASP A 45 -20.15 -10.61 2.79
C ASP A 45 -19.38 -11.21 1.61
N SER A 46 -19.75 -10.81 0.40
CA SER A 46 -18.97 -11.14 -0.79
C SER A 46 -17.60 -10.47 -0.77
N LEU A 47 -16.61 -11.13 -1.40
CA LEU A 47 -15.24 -10.60 -1.49
C LEU A 47 -15.21 -9.28 -2.29
N TYR A 48 -14.74 -8.22 -1.65
CA TYR A 48 -14.51 -6.93 -2.26
C TYR A 48 -13.01 -6.72 -2.57
N ILE A 49 -12.67 -6.56 -3.86
CA ILE A 49 -11.30 -6.23 -4.27
C ILE A 49 -11.11 -4.72 -4.10
N SER A 50 -10.34 -4.33 -3.10
CA SER A 50 -10.11 -2.93 -2.77
C SER A 50 -9.06 -2.27 -3.67
N THR A 51 -8.00 -3.00 -4.03
CA THR A 51 -6.91 -2.47 -4.85
C THR A 51 -6.19 -3.58 -5.59
N LYS A 52 -5.95 -3.36 -6.90
CA LYS A 52 -4.98 -4.11 -7.69
C LYS A 52 -3.75 -3.24 -7.88
N THR A 53 -2.57 -3.75 -7.52
CA THR A 53 -1.29 -3.08 -7.74
C THR A 53 -0.53 -3.82 -8.82
N MET A 54 -0.31 -3.16 -9.95
CA MET A 54 0.48 -3.74 -11.04
C MET A 54 1.96 -3.60 -10.71
N LEU A 55 2.71 -4.67 -10.94
CA LEU A 55 4.16 -4.71 -10.75
C LEU A 55 4.83 -4.79 -12.12
N LEU A 56 5.72 -3.85 -12.40
CA LEU A 56 6.56 -3.81 -13.60
C LEU A 56 8.03 -3.78 -13.21
N TYR A 57 8.88 -4.16 -14.13
CA TYR A 57 10.33 -4.12 -13.94
C TYR A 57 10.99 -3.47 -15.15
N LEU A 58 11.81 -2.45 -14.92
CA LEU A 58 12.67 -1.89 -15.94
C LEU A 58 13.84 -2.84 -16.22
N ASN A 59 14.40 -2.77 -17.41
CA ASN A 59 15.63 -3.46 -17.76
C ASN A 59 16.86 -2.87 -17.06
N GLN A 60 16.72 -1.71 -16.44
CA GLN A 60 17.75 -1.05 -15.62
C GLN A 60 17.73 -1.57 -14.19
N SER A 61 18.91 -1.82 -13.62
CA SER A 61 19.12 -2.18 -12.21
C SER A 61 20.09 -1.19 -11.57
N ASN A 62 20.08 -1.08 -10.25
CA ASN A 62 20.90 -0.13 -9.50
C ASN A 62 20.65 1.35 -9.88
N ILE A 63 19.39 1.71 -10.01
CA ILE A 63 18.96 3.05 -10.38
C ILE A 63 19.30 4.03 -9.26
N ASP A 64 20.01 5.12 -9.59
CA ASP A 64 20.17 6.26 -8.68
C ASP A 64 18.87 7.06 -8.60
N VAL A 65 18.00 6.62 -7.71
CA VAL A 65 16.68 7.25 -7.49
C VAL A 65 16.80 8.69 -7.01
N THR A 66 17.90 9.06 -6.32
CA THR A 66 18.11 10.44 -5.85
C THR A 66 18.41 11.37 -7.02
N SER A 67 19.30 10.96 -7.93
CA SER A 67 19.57 11.72 -9.16
C SER A 67 18.30 11.87 -10.01
N ILE A 68 17.57 10.78 -10.20
CA ILE A 68 16.30 10.79 -10.95
C ILE A 68 15.28 11.73 -10.30
N PHE A 69 15.14 11.68 -8.97
CA PHE A 69 14.21 12.57 -8.26
C PHE A 69 14.44 14.04 -8.62
N TRP A 70 15.66 14.49 -8.66
CA TRP A 70 15.96 15.88 -8.99
C TRP A 70 15.74 16.22 -10.46
N LYS A 71 15.99 15.29 -11.37
CA LYS A 71 15.85 15.50 -12.82
C LYS A 71 14.39 15.41 -13.31
N LEU A 72 13.51 14.70 -12.60
CA LEU A 72 12.09 14.54 -12.99
C LEU A 72 11.38 15.92 -13.05
N PRO A 73 10.78 16.27 -14.20
CA PRO A 73 10.03 17.52 -14.34
C PRO A 73 8.73 17.48 -13.52
N ILE A 74 8.26 18.65 -13.09
CA ILE A 74 6.97 18.80 -12.40
C ILE A 74 6.11 19.76 -13.17
N VAL A 75 4.86 19.33 -13.44
CA VAL A 75 3.79 20.19 -13.96
C VAL A 75 3.11 20.86 -12.77
N GLU A 76 2.97 22.20 -12.80
CA GLU A 76 2.26 22.91 -11.74
C GLU A 76 0.79 22.50 -11.73
N TYR A 77 0.24 22.33 -10.54
CA TYR A 77 -1.09 21.76 -10.33
C TYR A 77 -2.22 22.47 -11.07
N TRP A 78 -2.12 23.80 -11.21
CA TRP A 78 -3.12 24.63 -11.90
C TRP A 78 -3.03 24.62 -13.43
N LYS A 79 -1.92 24.15 -14.01
CA LYS A 79 -1.82 24.00 -15.46
C LYS A 79 -2.65 22.78 -15.90
N PRO A 80 -3.58 22.95 -16.86
CA PRO A 80 -4.40 21.83 -17.34
C PRO A 80 -3.61 20.96 -18.35
N ALA A 81 -2.51 20.36 -17.86
CA ALA A 81 -1.62 19.52 -18.66
C ALA A 81 -1.40 18.15 -18.01
N GLU A 82 -1.19 17.14 -18.82
CA GLU A 82 -0.75 15.82 -18.37
C GLU A 82 0.70 15.88 -17.90
N GLY A 83 1.08 15.02 -16.97
CA GLY A 83 2.45 14.96 -16.48
C GLY A 83 2.57 14.62 -15.01
N ILE A 84 3.80 14.72 -14.50
CA ILE A 84 4.09 14.53 -13.07
C ILE A 84 3.67 15.80 -12.32
N ILE A 85 2.70 15.66 -11.42
CA ILE A 85 2.23 16.79 -10.59
C ILE A 85 2.81 16.74 -9.17
N LYS A 86 3.32 15.59 -8.74
CA LYS A 86 3.91 15.42 -7.42
C LYS A 86 4.96 14.32 -7.43
N LYS A 87 6.07 14.56 -6.74
CA LYS A 87 7.10 13.56 -6.45
C LYS A 87 7.53 13.64 -5.00
N GLN A 88 7.87 12.50 -4.42
CA GLN A 88 8.21 12.38 -3.00
C GLN A 88 9.27 11.33 -2.79
N MET A 89 10.22 11.62 -1.91
CA MET A 89 11.30 10.72 -1.54
C MET A 89 11.85 11.04 -0.15
N LYS A 90 12.51 10.09 0.49
CA LYS A 90 13.39 10.31 1.64
C LYS A 90 14.81 10.51 1.13
N ILE A 91 15.41 11.64 1.46
CA ILE A 91 16.77 11.99 1.07
C ILE A 91 17.64 12.13 2.32
N ALA A 92 18.84 11.56 2.28
CA ALA A 92 19.85 11.72 3.31
C ALA A 92 20.98 12.57 2.76
N ALA A 93 21.40 13.59 3.50
CA ALA A 93 22.62 14.35 3.26
C ALA A 93 23.67 13.97 4.31
N HIS A 94 24.90 13.72 3.88
CA HIS A 94 26.02 13.33 4.74
C HIS A 94 27.01 14.46 4.99
N SER A 95 26.80 15.62 4.36
CA SER A 95 27.55 16.84 4.59
C SER A 95 26.64 18.08 4.63
N LYS A 96 27.15 19.18 5.18
CA LYS A 96 26.41 20.47 5.22
C LYS A 96 26.22 21.05 3.83
N GLU A 97 27.20 20.86 2.96
CA GLU A 97 27.22 21.32 1.57
C GLU A 97 26.13 20.60 0.77
N GLU A 98 26.04 19.26 0.92
CA GLU A 98 24.99 18.45 0.29
C GLU A 98 23.58 18.87 0.77
N CYS A 99 23.45 19.10 2.09
CA CYS A 99 22.20 19.60 2.65
C CYS A 99 21.82 20.99 2.08
N ALA A 100 22.76 21.90 2.01
CA ALA A 100 22.56 23.23 1.45
C ALA A 100 22.17 23.19 -0.03
N GLU A 101 22.81 22.34 -0.82
CA GLU A 101 22.48 22.17 -2.24
C GLU A 101 21.07 21.59 -2.42
N ASN A 102 20.67 20.61 -1.60
CA ASN A 102 19.31 20.07 -1.64
C ASN A 102 18.27 21.16 -1.32
N LEU A 103 18.53 22.01 -0.33
CA LEU A 103 17.65 23.13 0.02
C LEU A 103 17.62 24.19 -1.09
N ARG A 104 18.74 24.49 -1.73
CA ARG A 104 18.80 25.39 -2.88
C ARG A 104 17.91 24.89 -4.02
N ARG A 105 18.04 23.62 -4.40
CA ARG A 105 17.17 23.00 -5.44
C ARG A 105 15.69 23.09 -5.08
N LEU A 106 15.34 22.88 -3.81
CA LEU A 106 13.95 23.02 -3.35
C LEU A 106 13.43 24.45 -3.48
N SER A 107 14.26 25.45 -3.18
CA SER A 107 13.86 26.85 -3.28
C SER A 107 13.52 27.29 -4.71
N GLU A 108 13.99 26.57 -5.72
CA GLU A 108 13.69 26.80 -7.14
C GLU A 108 12.37 26.17 -7.60
N THR A 109 11.74 25.35 -6.76
CA THR A 109 10.45 24.73 -7.09
C THR A 109 9.27 25.60 -6.72
N TYR A 110 8.13 25.48 -7.45
CA TYR A 110 6.93 26.29 -7.21
C TYR A 110 6.26 25.96 -5.85
N TYR A 111 6.36 24.72 -5.40
CA TYR A 111 5.81 24.25 -4.13
C TYR A 111 6.56 23.02 -3.66
N TYR A 112 6.94 23.02 -2.41
CA TYR A 112 7.49 21.84 -1.75
C TYR A 112 7.10 21.82 -0.28
N THR A 113 7.18 20.62 0.31
CA THR A 113 7.15 20.42 1.76
C THR A 113 8.32 19.54 2.15
N GLU A 114 8.91 19.83 3.29
CA GLU A 114 9.96 19.01 3.89
C GLU A 114 9.56 18.59 5.29
N HIS A 115 9.99 17.41 5.68
CA HIS A 115 9.83 16.90 7.02
C HIS A 115 11.16 16.30 7.48
N ILE A 116 11.76 16.91 8.50
CA ILE A 116 13.02 16.44 9.06
C ILE A 116 12.73 15.18 9.87
N ILE A 117 13.32 14.05 9.49
CA ILE A 117 13.20 12.76 10.18
C ILE A 117 14.29 12.61 11.21
N LYS A 118 15.52 12.94 10.81
CA LYS A 118 16.69 12.87 11.69
C LYS A 118 17.69 13.94 11.30
N GLN A 119 18.20 14.65 12.28
CA GLN A 119 19.29 15.60 12.10
C GLN A 119 20.36 15.36 13.15
N LEU A 120 21.60 15.22 12.71
CA LEU A 120 22.79 15.07 13.54
C LEU A 120 23.88 16.03 13.03
N ASP A 121 24.36 16.88 13.88
CA ASP A 121 25.54 17.72 13.64
C ASP A 121 26.45 17.64 14.86
N ASN A 122 27.43 16.77 14.82
CA ASN A 122 28.40 16.57 15.90
C ASN A 122 29.82 16.48 15.33
N PRO A 123 30.53 17.61 15.19
CA PRO A 123 31.87 17.65 14.60
C PRO A 123 32.92 16.86 15.40
N VAL A 124 32.69 16.61 16.68
CA VAL A 124 33.61 15.89 17.58
C VAL A 124 33.44 14.36 17.48
N ALA A 125 32.36 13.88 16.86
CA ALA A 125 32.09 12.45 16.75
C ALA A 125 33.16 11.72 15.93
N LYS A 126 33.57 10.53 16.38
CA LYS A 126 34.52 9.67 15.66
C LYS A 126 33.92 9.10 14.36
N LYS A 127 32.60 8.84 14.34
CA LYS A 127 31.82 8.34 13.19
C LYS A 127 30.57 9.22 13.03
N ASN A 128 30.10 9.41 11.81
CA ASN A 128 28.88 10.17 11.49
C ASN A 128 28.87 11.58 12.12
N LYS A 129 29.74 12.45 11.65
CA LYS A 129 29.83 13.84 12.13
C LYS A 129 28.61 14.66 11.74
N PHE A 130 28.05 14.40 10.57
CA PHE A 130 26.87 15.06 10.03
C PHE A 130 25.94 14.05 9.37
N LYS A 131 24.65 14.15 9.62
CA LYS A 131 23.60 13.41 8.92
C LYS A 131 22.29 14.19 8.97
N ASP A 132 21.71 14.47 7.82
CA ASP A 132 20.39 15.10 7.70
C ASP A 132 19.50 14.21 6.83
N GLU A 133 18.44 13.67 7.41
CA GLU A 133 17.47 12.83 6.74
C GLU A 133 16.12 13.55 6.68
N ARG A 134 15.63 13.79 5.48
CA ARG A 134 14.37 14.49 5.23
C ARG A 134 13.48 13.73 4.27
N LYS A 135 12.18 13.75 4.54
CA LYS A 135 11.16 13.45 3.56
C LYS A 135 10.88 14.72 2.77
N ILE A 136 11.15 14.69 1.49
CA ILE A 136 10.93 15.79 0.56
C ILE A 136 9.75 15.46 -0.33
N THR A 137 8.84 16.41 -0.47
CA THR A 137 7.72 16.34 -1.39
C THR A 137 7.72 17.60 -2.24
N VAL A 138 7.76 17.44 -3.57
CA VAL A 138 7.66 18.53 -4.53
C VAL A 138 6.37 18.38 -5.33
N GLY A 139 5.61 19.46 -5.44
CA GLY A 139 4.32 19.47 -6.14
C GLY A 139 3.12 19.12 -5.27
N ILE A 140 1.93 19.22 -5.87
CA ILE A 140 0.62 19.09 -5.21
C ILE A 140 -0.21 18.07 -5.98
N SER A 141 -0.97 17.23 -5.25
CA SER A 141 -1.98 16.32 -5.80
C SER A 141 -3.37 16.70 -5.27
N THR A 142 -4.43 16.19 -5.90
CA THR A 142 -5.82 16.41 -5.46
C THR A 142 -6.01 16.01 -4.00
N LYS A 143 -5.36 14.92 -3.56
CA LYS A 143 -5.41 14.46 -2.17
C LYS A 143 -4.88 15.50 -1.18
N ASN A 144 -3.89 16.29 -1.56
CA ASN A 144 -3.38 17.39 -0.72
C ASN A 144 -4.38 18.54 -0.56
N VAL A 145 -5.23 18.75 -1.55
CA VAL A 145 -6.22 19.85 -1.57
C VAL A 145 -7.52 19.41 -0.90
N THR A 146 -8.03 18.22 -1.23
CA THR A 146 -9.36 17.77 -0.80
C THR A 146 -9.38 17.01 0.52
N ASN A 147 -8.34 16.21 0.81
CA ASN A 147 -8.31 15.27 1.93
C ASN A 147 -7.17 15.54 2.92
N TYR A 148 -6.87 16.81 3.19
CA TYR A 148 -5.82 17.15 4.13
C TYR A 148 -6.23 16.86 5.58
N ARG A 149 -5.59 15.88 6.22
CA ARG A 149 -5.85 15.47 7.62
C ARG A 149 -4.94 16.15 8.67
N GLY A 150 -4.17 17.14 8.31
CA GLY A 150 -3.40 17.98 9.26
C GLY A 150 -2.10 17.39 9.81
N LYS A 151 -1.88 16.08 9.72
CA LYS A 151 -0.62 15.43 10.14
C LYS A 151 0.00 14.74 8.93
N GLU A 152 1.08 15.28 8.41
CA GLU A 152 1.88 14.56 7.41
C GLU A 152 2.60 13.40 8.12
N LYS A 153 2.39 12.20 7.60
CA LYS A 153 3.07 11.02 8.13
C LYS A 153 4.50 10.96 7.61
N CYS A 154 5.44 10.63 8.50
CA CYS A 154 6.86 10.63 8.21
C CYS A 154 7.34 9.46 7.36
N GLY A 155 6.48 8.50 7.03
CA GLY A 155 6.84 7.32 6.25
C GLY A 155 7.33 7.71 4.84
N ALA A 156 8.59 7.44 4.54
CA ALA A 156 9.18 7.49 3.21
C ALA A 156 10.36 6.52 3.16
N MET A 157 10.63 5.96 1.99
CA MET A 157 11.72 5.01 1.77
C MET A 157 12.88 5.71 1.04
N PHE A 158 14.12 5.32 1.35
CA PHE A 158 15.32 5.83 0.66
C PHE A 158 15.52 5.23 -0.73
N ASN A 159 15.06 4.01 -0.93
CA ASN A 159 15.25 3.24 -2.14
C ASN A 159 14.12 3.40 -3.16
N CYS A 160 13.23 4.38 -2.95
CA CYS A 160 12.02 4.52 -3.75
C CYS A 160 11.64 5.99 -3.93
N ILE A 161 11.25 6.34 -5.16
CA ILE A 161 10.56 7.59 -5.48
C ILE A 161 9.07 7.28 -5.62
N ALA A 162 8.23 8.02 -4.90
CA ALA A 162 6.78 8.01 -5.14
C ALA A 162 6.41 9.18 -6.06
N ILE A 163 5.81 8.87 -7.20
CA ILE A 163 5.43 9.83 -8.23
C ILE A 163 3.92 9.81 -8.39
N THR A 164 3.31 10.98 -8.58
CA THR A 164 1.90 11.08 -8.95
C THR A 164 1.83 11.66 -10.36
N PHE A 165 1.31 10.86 -11.28
CA PHE A 165 1.00 11.27 -12.65
C PHE A 165 -0.42 11.76 -12.74
N ARG A 166 -0.66 12.70 -13.65
CA ARG A 166 -1.99 13.20 -14.00
C ARG A 166 -2.23 12.98 -15.48
N PHE A 167 -3.35 12.32 -15.79
CA PHE A 167 -3.81 12.01 -17.15
C PHE A 167 -5.17 12.63 -17.40
N LEU A 168 -5.39 13.09 -18.61
CA LEU A 168 -6.70 13.55 -19.07
C LEU A 168 -7.51 12.35 -19.57
N ASN A 169 -8.65 12.07 -18.95
CA ASN A 169 -9.57 11.04 -19.40
C ASN A 169 -10.43 11.50 -20.58
N ARG A 170 -11.09 10.55 -21.22
CA ARG A 170 -12.02 10.84 -22.34
C ARG A 170 -13.21 11.70 -21.95
N ASP A 171 -13.57 11.73 -20.66
CA ASP A 171 -14.63 12.56 -20.08
C ASP A 171 -14.20 14.00 -19.80
N GLY A 172 -12.97 14.37 -20.18
CA GLY A 172 -12.41 15.70 -19.93
C GLY A 172 -11.95 15.94 -18.49
N ARG A 173 -11.94 14.90 -17.63
CA ARG A 173 -11.46 15.00 -16.26
C ARG A 173 -10.05 14.47 -16.10
N PHE A 174 -9.29 15.10 -15.21
CA PHE A 174 -7.98 14.60 -14.86
C PHE A 174 -8.08 13.46 -13.83
N HIS A 175 -7.34 12.40 -14.08
CA HIS A 175 -7.17 11.26 -13.19
C HIS A 175 -5.72 11.19 -12.71
N GLU A 176 -5.53 10.92 -11.40
CA GLU A 176 -4.22 10.83 -10.79
C GLU A 176 -3.85 9.36 -10.53
N ILE A 177 -2.65 8.97 -10.94
CA ILE A 177 -2.10 7.63 -10.74
C ILE A 177 -0.80 7.74 -9.97
N HIS A 178 -0.67 6.90 -8.94
CA HIS A 178 0.52 6.81 -8.13
C HIS A 178 1.45 5.73 -8.70
N VAL A 179 2.73 6.03 -8.80
CA VAL A 179 3.77 5.08 -9.20
C VAL A 179 4.92 5.19 -8.23
N LYS A 180 5.35 4.06 -7.69
CA LYS A 180 6.59 3.96 -6.95
C LYS A 180 7.67 3.36 -7.84
N VAL A 181 8.81 4.00 -7.91
CA VAL A 181 9.99 3.57 -8.67
C VAL A 181 11.09 3.22 -7.68
N PHE A 182 11.49 1.96 -7.66
CA PHE A 182 12.54 1.46 -6.77
C PHE A 182 13.92 1.47 -7.44
N ASN A 183 14.96 1.56 -6.65
CA ASN A 183 16.35 1.50 -7.13
C ASN A 183 16.70 0.18 -7.83
N THR A 184 15.92 -0.89 -7.59
CA THR A 184 16.06 -2.18 -8.27
C THR A 184 15.46 -2.22 -9.68
N GLY A 185 14.83 -1.14 -10.13
CA GLY A 185 14.06 -1.09 -11.37
C GLY A 185 12.62 -1.61 -11.25
N LYS A 186 12.21 -2.06 -10.06
CA LYS A 186 10.82 -2.44 -9.80
C LYS A 186 9.94 -1.20 -9.78
N LEU A 187 8.73 -1.35 -10.31
CA LEU A 187 7.67 -0.34 -10.28
C LEU A 187 6.42 -0.92 -9.63
N GLU A 188 5.80 -0.16 -8.76
CA GLU A 188 4.50 -0.47 -8.15
C GLU A 188 3.48 0.59 -8.55
N ILE A 189 2.37 0.15 -9.15
CA ILE A 189 1.33 1.02 -9.70
C ILE A 189 -0.02 0.60 -9.13
N PRO A 190 -0.41 1.13 -7.96
CA PRO A 190 -1.67 0.78 -7.32
C PRO A 190 -2.87 1.46 -8.00
N GLY A 191 -4.03 0.79 -7.92
CA GLY A 191 -5.32 1.37 -8.30
C GLY A 191 -5.67 1.33 -9.78
N ILE A 192 -4.95 0.52 -10.59
CA ILE A 192 -5.28 0.32 -11.99
C ILE A 192 -6.23 -0.86 -12.13
N LEU A 193 -7.44 -0.60 -12.57
CA LEU A 193 -8.48 -1.62 -12.83
C LEU A 193 -8.77 -1.78 -14.33
N ASN A 194 -8.19 -0.95 -15.19
CA ASN A 194 -8.46 -0.91 -16.63
C ASN A 194 -7.17 -1.04 -17.43
N ASP A 195 -7.11 -2.03 -18.33
CA ASP A 195 -5.93 -2.35 -19.12
C ASP A 195 -5.53 -1.22 -20.08
N SER A 196 -6.49 -0.52 -20.69
CA SER A 196 -6.19 0.61 -21.60
C SER A 196 -5.53 1.79 -20.84
N LEU A 197 -5.90 2.02 -19.60
CA LEU A 197 -5.25 3.01 -18.75
C LEU A 197 -3.84 2.53 -18.37
N PHE A 198 -3.69 1.25 -18.09
CA PHE A 198 -2.40 0.66 -17.77
C PHE A 198 -1.40 0.80 -18.91
N ASP A 199 -1.83 0.57 -20.14
CA ASP A 199 -0.96 0.74 -21.33
C ASP A 199 -0.53 2.19 -21.52
N ARG A 200 -1.43 3.16 -21.32
CA ARG A 200 -1.05 4.58 -21.33
C ARG A 200 -0.02 4.92 -20.24
N VAL A 201 -0.21 4.39 -19.04
CA VAL A 201 0.73 4.59 -17.92
C VAL A 201 2.11 4.03 -18.27
N LYS A 202 2.18 2.82 -18.86
CA LYS A 202 3.43 2.22 -19.30
C LYS A 202 4.18 3.11 -20.30
N ILE A 203 3.49 3.58 -21.33
CA ILE A 203 4.07 4.48 -22.34
C ILE A 203 4.61 5.73 -21.67
N PHE A 204 3.80 6.37 -20.82
CA PHE A 204 4.17 7.61 -20.16
C PHE A 204 5.37 7.44 -19.21
N ILE A 205 5.44 6.33 -18.48
CA ILE A 205 6.59 6.01 -17.63
C ILE A 205 7.87 5.94 -18.47
N LEU A 206 7.84 5.22 -19.60
CA LEU A 206 8.99 5.11 -20.49
C LEU A 206 9.39 6.46 -21.08
N ASP A 207 8.45 7.28 -21.50
CA ASP A 207 8.72 8.60 -22.07
C ASP A 207 9.40 9.55 -21.07
N VAL A 208 8.98 9.47 -19.79
CA VAL A 208 9.58 10.26 -18.71
C VAL A 208 10.94 9.71 -18.30
N MET A 209 11.11 8.38 -18.32
CA MET A 209 12.35 7.74 -17.85
C MET A 209 13.47 7.73 -18.89
N ARG A 210 13.17 7.55 -20.18
CA ARG A 210 14.16 7.47 -21.25
C ARG A 210 15.21 8.59 -21.25
N PRO A 211 14.83 9.87 -21.07
CA PRO A 211 15.82 10.95 -21.06
C PRO A 211 16.75 10.94 -19.84
N LEU A 212 16.50 10.12 -18.85
CA LEU A 212 17.25 10.07 -17.58
C LEU A 212 18.34 9.01 -17.57
N PHE A 213 18.40 8.17 -18.61
CA PHE A 213 19.35 7.07 -18.75
C PHE A 213 20.09 7.18 -20.07
N ASP A 214 21.35 6.79 -20.05
CA ASP A 214 22.18 6.74 -21.26
C ASP A 214 21.88 5.52 -22.13
N GLU A 215 21.40 4.42 -21.50
CA GLU A 215 21.02 3.20 -22.17
C GLU A 215 19.50 3.15 -22.44
N PRO A 216 19.07 2.40 -23.50
CA PRO A 216 17.65 2.26 -23.80
C PRO A 216 16.84 1.67 -22.63
N VAL A 217 15.80 2.36 -22.22
CA VAL A 217 14.88 1.92 -21.15
C VAL A 217 13.69 1.21 -21.74
N ALA A 218 13.43 0.00 -21.24
CA ALA A 218 12.30 -0.84 -21.58
C ALA A 218 11.82 -1.61 -20.35
N PHE A 219 10.61 -2.13 -20.41
CA PHE A 219 10.15 -3.11 -19.40
C PHE A 219 10.74 -4.48 -19.71
N ARG A 220 11.10 -5.21 -18.65
CA ARG A 220 11.44 -6.63 -18.76
C ARG A 220 10.17 -7.42 -19.07
N ASP A 221 10.30 -8.37 -19.97
CA ASP A 221 9.27 -9.39 -20.15
C ASP A 221 9.38 -10.40 -18.99
N VAL A 222 8.51 -10.26 -17.99
CA VAL A 222 8.47 -11.16 -16.86
C VAL A 222 7.25 -12.05 -17.03
N PRO A 223 7.43 -13.36 -17.18
CA PRO A 223 6.29 -14.27 -17.27
C PRO A 223 5.49 -14.25 -15.98
N ASN A 224 4.17 -14.20 -16.12
CA ASN A 224 3.12 -14.21 -15.11
C ASN A 224 2.83 -12.90 -14.38
N GLU A 225 1.55 -12.69 -14.29
CA GLU A 225 0.82 -11.61 -13.66
C GLU A 225 1.39 -11.16 -12.32
N ASN A 226 2.33 -10.22 -12.36
CA ASN A 226 2.81 -9.56 -11.17
C ASN A 226 1.76 -8.56 -10.67
N VAL A 227 0.65 -9.07 -10.17
CA VAL A 227 -0.44 -8.28 -9.62
C VAL A 227 -0.58 -8.56 -8.14
N LEU A 228 -0.32 -7.57 -7.30
CA LEU A 228 -0.65 -7.64 -5.89
C LEU A 228 -2.11 -7.21 -5.70
N ILE A 229 -2.96 -8.14 -5.29
CA ILE A 229 -4.38 -7.89 -5.06
C ILE A 229 -4.64 -7.75 -3.57
N ASN A 230 -5.28 -6.65 -3.18
CA ASN A 230 -5.81 -6.45 -1.84
C ASN A 230 -7.32 -6.60 -1.89
N SER A 231 -7.87 -7.39 -0.99
CA SER A 231 -9.30 -7.61 -0.87
C SER A 231 -9.74 -7.74 0.58
N ASN A 232 -11.01 -7.53 0.82
CA ASN A 232 -11.59 -7.66 2.15
C ASN A 232 -13.04 -8.15 2.09
N PHE A 233 -13.52 -8.68 3.22
CA PHE A 233 -14.93 -9.03 3.47
C PHE A 233 -15.22 -9.01 4.97
N MET A 234 -16.51 -9.04 5.35
CA MET A 234 -16.94 -9.16 6.74
C MET A 234 -17.58 -10.53 6.95
N CYS A 235 -17.25 -11.19 8.06
CA CYS A 235 -17.97 -12.40 8.47
C CYS A 235 -19.25 -12.09 9.27
N ASN A 236 -19.50 -10.82 9.59
CA ASN A 236 -20.69 -10.28 10.25
C ASN A 236 -20.90 -10.72 11.71
N PHE A 237 -19.87 -11.25 12.35
CA PHE A 237 -19.84 -11.53 13.79
C PHE A 237 -18.49 -11.20 14.42
N ASN A 238 -18.46 -11.03 15.74
CA ASN A 238 -17.21 -10.80 16.46
C ASN A 238 -16.50 -12.12 16.71
N VAL A 239 -15.18 -12.12 16.52
CA VAL A 239 -14.31 -13.31 16.54
C VAL A 239 -13.45 -13.35 17.80
N ASN A 240 -13.49 -14.49 18.51
CA ASN A 240 -12.48 -14.83 19.52
C ASN A 240 -11.18 -15.22 18.84
N ARG A 241 -10.23 -14.28 18.81
CA ARG A 241 -8.96 -14.45 18.09
C ARG A 241 -8.06 -15.51 18.70
N ASP A 242 -8.07 -15.64 20.04
CA ASP A 242 -7.26 -16.65 20.74
C ASP A 242 -7.74 -18.07 20.39
N ALA A 243 -9.04 -18.31 20.45
CA ALA A 243 -9.66 -19.57 20.08
C ALA A 243 -9.43 -19.88 18.58
N LEU A 244 -9.70 -18.90 17.69
CA LEU A 244 -9.50 -19.09 16.25
C LEU A 244 -8.02 -19.34 15.91
N HIS A 245 -7.08 -18.65 16.54
CA HIS A 245 -5.64 -18.87 16.32
C HIS A 245 -5.24 -20.30 16.69
N ALA A 246 -5.72 -20.81 17.83
CA ALA A 246 -5.46 -22.20 18.23
C ALA A 246 -6.07 -23.20 17.25
N ILE A 247 -7.28 -22.97 16.77
CA ILE A 247 -7.97 -23.81 15.79
C ILE A 247 -7.23 -23.82 14.46
N LEU A 248 -6.86 -22.67 13.91
CA LEU A 248 -6.13 -22.57 12.65
C LEU A 248 -4.82 -23.34 12.67
N ARG A 249 -4.08 -23.29 13.77
CA ARG A 249 -2.81 -24.01 13.92
C ARG A 249 -2.98 -25.49 14.16
N ASN A 250 -3.89 -25.88 15.07
CA ASN A 250 -3.95 -27.26 15.56
C ASN A 250 -4.87 -28.14 14.72
N LYS A 251 -5.95 -27.60 14.17
CA LYS A 251 -6.93 -28.36 13.38
C LYS A 251 -6.65 -28.25 11.87
N TYR A 252 -6.30 -27.05 11.38
CA TYR A 252 -6.11 -26.79 9.96
C TYR A 252 -4.64 -26.75 9.53
N ASP A 253 -3.68 -26.84 10.47
CA ASP A 253 -2.21 -26.78 10.22
C ASP A 253 -1.78 -25.52 9.44
N ILE A 254 -2.54 -24.42 9.56
CA ILE A 254 -2.26 -23.16 8.90
C ILE A 254 -1.11 -22.42 9.61
N ASP A 255 -0.18 -21.84 8.82
CA ASP A 255 0.84 -20.93 9.33
C ASP A 255 0.16 -19.64 9.81
N ALA A 256 -0.16 -19.59 11.10
CA ALA A 256 -0.85 -18.50 11.75
C ALA A 256 -0.04 -17.91 12.90
N THR A 257 0.03 -16.58 12.97
CA THR A 257 0.67 -15.83 14.04
C THR A 257 -0.30 -14.80 14.61
N TYR A 258 -0.30 -14.68 15.95
CA TYR A 258 -1.13 -13.69 16.63
C TYR A 258 -0.34 -13.07 17.79
N ASP A 259 -0.21 -11.74 17.74
CA ASP A 259 0.41 -10.93 18.79
C ASP A 259 -0.50 -9.73 19.08
N ALA A 260 -1.30 -9.86 20.12
CA ALA A 260 -2.30 -8.85 20.52
C ALA A 260 -1.68 -7.49 20.88
N CYS A 261 -0.39 -7.45 21.27
CA CYS A 261 0.28 -6.22 21.67
C CYS A 261 0.74 -5.39 20.47
N ASN A 262 1.19 -6.04 19.42
CA ASN A 262 1.77 -5.38 18.25
C ASN A 262 0.81 -5.26 17.07
N TYR A 263 -0.11 -6.21 16.93
CA TYR A 263 -1.05 -6.22 15.81
C TYR A 263 -2.41 -6.81 16.18
N PRO A 264 -3.52 -6.14 15.84
CA PRO A 264 -4.87 -6.54 16.28
C PRO A 264 -5.46 -7.72 15.52
N GLY A 265 -4.86 -8.19 14.43
CA GLY A 265 -5.34 -9.29 13.59
C GLY A 265 -4.52 -10.56 13.74
N ILE A 266 -5.15 -11.73 13.52
CA ILE A 266 -4.44 -12.99 13.31
C ILE A 266 -3.88 -12.93 11.90
N LYS A 267 -2.56 -13.05 11.74
CA LYS A 267 -1.88 -13.10 10.43
C LYS A 267 -1.71 -14.56 10.02
N CYS A 268 -2.17 -14.92 8.83
CA CYS A 268 -2.12 -16.28 8.31
C CYS A 268 -1.51 -16.29 6.92
N LYS A 269 -0.85 -17.40 6.58
CA LYS A 269 -0.33 -17.66 5.25
C LYS A 269 -1.02 -18.91 4.70
N TYR A 270 -1.54 -18.77 3.49
CA TYR A 270 -2.09 -19.84 2.69
C TYR A 270 -1.12 -20.17 1.56
N TYR A 271 -0.69 -21.41 1.47
CA TYR A 271 0.20 -21.90 0.42
C TYR A 271 -0.64 -22.66 -0.63
N PHE A 272 -0.99 -21.94 -1.71
CA PHE A 272 -1.71 -22.54 -2.83
C PHE A 272 -0.73 -23.32 -3.70
N TYR A 273 -0.91 -24.66 -3.79
CA TYR A 273 -0.05 -25.50 -4.61
C TYR A 273 -0.54 -25.53 -6.05
N ASN A 274 0.25 -25.01 -6.96
CA ASN A 274 -0.17 -24.77 -8.34
C ASN A 274 -0.54 -26.06 -9.09
N ASP A 275 0.12 -27.18 -8.80
CA ASP A 275 -0.13 -28.47 -9.46
C ASP A 275 -1.51 -29.07 -9.12
N TYR A 276 -2.10 -28.68 -7.99
CA TYR A 276 -3.45 -29.11 -7.61
C TYR A 276 -4.55 -28.25 -8.24
N GLY A 277 -4.19 -27.11 -8.85
CA GLY A 277 -5.16 -26.18 -9.42
C GLY A 277 -6.24 -25.77 -8.42
N MET A 278 -7.49 -25.67 -8.86
CA MET A 278 -8.65 -25.27 -8.04
C MET A 278 -9.35 -26.46 -7.34
N ASP A 279 -8.65 -27.56 -7.09
CA ASP A 279 -9.19 -28.73 -6.42
C ASP A 279 -9.26 -28.48 -4.88
N ALA A 280 -10.45 -28.23 -4.38
CA ALA A 280 -10.68 -27.87 -2.98
C ALA A 280 -10.37 -29.03 -2.00
N GLU A 281 -10.46 -30.28 -2.43
CA GLU A 281 -10.15 -31.43 -1.55
C GLU A 281 -8.65 -31.59 -1.32
N LYS A 282 -7.83 -31.20 -2.31
CA LYS A 282 -6.37 -31.29 -2.24
C LYS A 282 -5.72 -30.01 -1.67
N GLN A 283 -6.33 -28.85 -1.91
CA GLN A 283 -5.80 -27.54 -1.49
C GLN A 283 -6.06 -27.29 0.00
N ARG A 284 -5.16 -27.71 0.86
CA ARG A 284 -5.27 -27.53 2.32
C ARG A 284 -4.67 -26.22 2.83
N GLY A 285 -4.03 -25.42 1.98
CA GLY A 285 -3.39 -24.17 2.36
C GLY A 285 -2.06 -24.31 3.08
N THR A 286 -1.55 -25.53 3.17
CA THR A 286 -0.30 -25.89 3.86
C THR A 286 0.75 -26.38 2.88
N VAL A 287 2.02 -26.30 3.27
CA VAL A 287 3.12 -26.89 2.49
C VAL A 287 3.09 -28.40 2.64
N LEU A 288 3.22 -29.15 1.53
CA LEU A 288 3.28 -30.61 1.53
C LEU A 288 4.47 -31.10 2.38
N ASN A 289 4.30 -32.24 3.05
CA ASN A 289 5.33 -32.80 3.95
C ASN A 289 6.68 -32.96 3.27
N GLU A 290 6.72 -33.38 2.01
CA GLU A 290 7.94 -33.53 1.19
C GLU A 290 8.63 -32.19 0.86
N HIS A 291 7.94 -31.06 1.02
CA HIS A 291 8.47 -29.72 0.72
C HIS A 291 8.72 -28.89 1.99
N ARG A 292 8.48 -29.43 3.20
CA ARG A 292 8.58 -28.68 4.46
C ARG A 292 10.00 -28.22 4.81
N GLU A 293 11.02 -28.89 4.26
CA GLU A 293 12.42 -28.52 4.47
C GLU A 293 12.87 -27.33 3.60
N LEU A 294 12.09 -27.00 2.56
CA LEU A 294 12.39 -25.89 1.68
C LEU A 294 12.04 -24.56 2.33
N THR A 295 12.89 -23.58 2.09
CA THR A 295 12.59 -22.19 2.50
C THR A 295 11.41 -21.63 1.71
N VAL A 296 10.69 -20.65 2.28
CA VAL A 296 9.57 -19.97 1.59
C VAL A 296 10.01 -19.38 0.24
N GLU A 297 11.27 -18.97 0.14
CA GLU A 297 11.85 -18.42 -1.07
C GLU A 297 12.03 -19.51 -2.16
N GLU A 298 12.49 -20.67 -1.80
CA GLU A 298 12.61 -21.82 -2.71
C GLU A 298 11.24 -22.32 -3.15
N LEU A 299 10.27 -22.41 -2.24
CA LEU A 299 8.90 -22.80 -2.55
C LEU A 299 8.27 -21.89 -3.61
N THR A 300 8.48 -20.58 -3.48
CA THR A 300 7.91 -19.60 -4.42
C THR A 300 8.71 -19.47 -5.72
N LYS A 301 10.05 -19.58 -5.67
CA LYS A 301 10.92 -19.52 -6.87
C LYS A 301 10.73 -20.71 -7.80
N THR A 302 10.46 -21.90 -7.26
CA THR A 302 10.18 -23.08 -8.09
C THR A 302 8.78 -23.03 -8.73
N LEU A 303 8.00 -21.97 -8.50
CA LEU A 303 6.63 -21.78 -8.97
C LEU A 303 5.64 -22.87 -8.53
N LYS A 304 6.01 -23.70 -7.58
CA LYS A 304 5.12 -24.75 -7.05
C LYS A 304 4.03 -24.17 -6.14
N TYR A 305 4.35 -23.10 -5.40
CA TYR A 305 3.42 -22.48 -4.46
C TYR A 305 3.20 -21.01 -4.75
N THR A 306 1.95 -20.61 -4.68
CA THR A 306 1.53 -19.21 -4.61
C THR A 306 1.18 -18.89 -3.16
N LYS A 307 1.94 -17.98 -2.53
CA LYS A 307 1.69 -17.55 -1.15
C LYS A 307 0.63 -16.46 -1.14
N VAL A 308 -0.48 -16.70 -0.45
CA VAL A 308 -1.55 -15.73 -0.20
C VAL A 308 -1.65 -15.50 1.30
N SER A 309 -1.64 -14.26 1.74
CA SER A 309 -1.79 -13.91 3.15
C SER A 309 -3.24 -13.53 3.46
N PHE A 310 -3.76 -13.95 4.60
CA PHE A 310 -5.04 -13.47 5.09
C PHE A 310 -4.98 -13.08 6.56
N MET A 311 -5.84 -12.16 6.96
CA MET A 311 -5.89 -11.63 8.31
C MET A 311 -7.30 -11.55 8.79
N ILE A 312 -7.52 -11.94 10.05
CA ILE A 312 -8.84 -11.96 10.68
C ILE A 312 -8.81 -11.09 11.92
N PHE A 313 -9.73 -10.14 12.01
CA PHE A 313 -9.83 -9.19 13.09
C PHE A 313 -10.99 -9.52 14.05
N ARG A 314 -10.90 -9.01 15.29
CA ARG A 314 -11.94 -9.21 16.32
C ARG A 314 -13.34 -8.79 15.85
N THR A 315 -13.42 -7.74 15.05
CA THR A 315 -14.70 -7.19 14.55
C THR A 315 -15.33 -8.01 13.42
N GLY A 316 -14.71 -9.13 13.03
CA GLY A 316 -15.16 -9.95 11.91
C GLY A 316 -14.67 -9.48 10.56
N GLY A 317 -13.87 -8.42 10.51
CA GLY A 317 -13.19 -7.99 9.29
C GLY A 317 -12.13 -8.98 8.87
N CYS A 318 -12.06 -9.29 7.57
CA CYS A 318 -11.07 -10.20 7.00
C CYS A 318 -10.39 -9.51 5.81
N LEU A 319 -9.06 -9.58 5.76
CA LEU A 319 -8.26 -9.13 4.62
C LEU A 319 -7.64 -10.33 3.94
N ILE A 320 -7.64 -10.36 2.61
CA ILE A 320 -6.92 -11.35 1.82
C ILE A 320 -6.05 -10.62 0.82
N VAL A 321 -4.76 -10.95 0.82
CA VAL A 321 -3.76 -10.25 0.01
C VAL A 321 -2.78 -11.23 -0.56
N GLY A 322 -2.52 -11.12 -1.85
CA GLY A 322 -1.56 -11.98 -2.52
C GLY A 322 -1.07 -11.43 -3.83
N ASN A 323 0.17 -11.80 -4.18
CA ASN A 323 0.67 -11.69 -5.54
C ASN A 323 0.21 -12.94 -6.30
N CYS A 324 -1.01 -12.89 -6.79
CA CYS A 324 -1.69 -14.04 -7.40
C CYS A 324 -2.76 -13.57 -8.38
N SER A 325 -3.28 -14.52 -9.17
CA SER A 325 -4.45 -14.28 -10.01
C SER A 325 -5.72 -14.13 -9.19
N GLU A 326 -6.72 -13.43 -9.72
CA GLU A 326 -8.01 -13.25 -9.04
C GLU A 326 -8.72 -14.57 -8.75
N PRO A 327 -8.72 -15.60 -9.62
CA PRO A 327 -9.28 -16.92 -9.31
C PRO A 327 -8.66 -17.57 -8.07
N VAL A 328 -7.32 -17.51 -7.91
CA VAL A 328 -6.63 -18.02 -6.72
C VAL A 328 -7.05 -17.26 -5.46
N LEU A 329 -7.15 -15.93 -5.56
CA LEU A 329 -7.61 -15.10 -4.44
C LEU A 329 -9.03 -15.45 -3.99
N ARG A 330 -9.95 -15.66 -4.96
CA ARG A 330 -11.34 -16.08 -4.69
C ARG A 330 -11.42 -17.47 -4.10
N PHE A 331 -10.54 -18.38 -4.55
CA PHE A 331 -10.43 -19.70 -3.95
C PHE A 331 -10.05 -19.61 -2.45
N VAL A 332 -9.05 -18.81 -2.12
CA VAL A 332 -8.65 -18.59 -0.71
C VAL A 332 -9.77 -17.93 0.10
N TYR A 333 -10.54 -17.02 -0.51
CA TYR A 333 -11.70 -16.43 0.15
C TYR A 333 -12.75 -17.50 0.54
N GLU A 334 -13.12 -18.40 -0.38
CA GLU A 334 -14.08 -19.46 -0.07
C GLU A 334 -13.55 -20.40 1.02
N TYR A 335 -12.26 -20.72 1.01
CA TYR A 335 -11.62 -21.50 2.06
C TYR A 335 -11.70 -20.81 3.43
N VAL A 336 -11.33 -19.54 3.52
CA VAL A 336 -11.39 -18.79 4.79
C VAL A 336 -12.83 -18.65 5.28
N LYS A 337 -13.77 -18.35 4.38
CA LYS A 337 -15.20 -18.25 4.67
C LYS A 337 -15.74 -19.56 5.24
N GLN A 338 -15.38 -20.68 4.63
CA GLN A 338 -15.81 -22.00 5.11
C GLN A 338 -15.32 -22.28 6.53
N ILE A 339 -14.05 -22.02 6.85
CA ILE A 339 -13.52 -22.17 8.22
C ILE A 339 -14.29 -21.29 9.21
N LEU A 340 -14.56 -20.03 8.87
CA LEU A 340 -15.29 -19.13 9.77
C LEU A 340 -16.72 -19.59 10.05
N ILE A 341 -17.38 -20.20 9.07
CA ILE A 341 -18.72 -20.76 9.21
C ILE A 341 -18.70 -22.05 10.04
N GLU A 342 -17.78 -22.98 9.73
CA GLU A 342 -17.65 -24.25 10.45
C GLU A 342 -17.30 -24.05 11.92
N GLU A 343 -16.40 -23.12 12.20
CA GLU A 343 -15.93 -22.84 13.56
C GLU A 343 -16.74 -21.80 14.31
N PHE A 344 -17.80 -21.25 13.71
CA PHE A 344 -18.64 -20.23 14.34
C PHE A 344 -19.01 -20.53 15.80
N PRO A 345 -19.46 -21.75 16.17
CA PRO A 345 -19.81 -22.07 17.55
C PRO A 345 -18.66 -21.92 18.55
N ASN A 346 -17.42 -22.10 18.07
CA ASN A 346 -16.20 -22.11 18.89
C ASN A 346 -15.54 -20.74 18.97
N ILE A 347 -15.82 -19.86 18.02
CA ILE A 347 -15.11 -18.57 17.87
C ILE A 347 -16.01 -17.33 18.02
N TYR A 348 -17.31 -17.51 18.07
CA TYR A 348 -18.25 -16.41 18.20
C TYR A 348 -18.15 -15.71 19.56
N ILE A 349 -18.15 -14.38 19.55
CA ILE A 349 -18.30 -13.55 20.74
C ILE A 349 -19.58 -12.73 20.59
N ALA A 350 -20.51 -12.86 21.55
CA ALA A 350 -21.68 -12.00 21.60
C ALA A 350 -21.25 -10.52 21.69
N ARG A 351 -21.91 -9.63 20.96
CA ARG A 351 -21.74 -8.19 21.16
C ARG A 351 -22.32 -7.85 22.53
N GLU A 352 -21.50 -7.31 23.44
CA GLU A 352 -22.04 -6.60 24.58
C GLU A 352 -22.85 -5.43 24.02
N VAL A 353 -24.17 -5.45 24.27
CA VAL A 353 -25.01 -4.30 23.99
C VAL A 353 -24.63 -3.26 25.04
N GLU A 354 -23.77 -2.30 24.68
CA GLU A 354 -23.61 -1.10 25.48
C GLU A 354 -25.01 -0.50 25.61
N ALA A 355 -25.50 -0.45 26.83
CA ALA A 355 -26.78 0.18 27.14
C ALA A 355 -26.77 1.59 26.55
N GLU A 356 -27.75 1.89 25.70
CA GLU A 356 -27.91 3.20 25.07
C GLU A 356 -28.06 4.28 26.17
N GLY A 357 -26.94 4.86 26.53
CA GLY A 357 -26.84 5.96 27.48
C GLY A 357 -25.87 7.00 26.94
N GLY A 358 -26.30 7.70 25.93
CA GLY A 358 -25.52 8.81 25.38
C GLY A 358 -25.82 9.01 23.91
N GLY A 359 -26.81 9.86 23.60
CA GLY A 359 -27.12 10.22 22.23
C GLY A 359 -25.89 10.73 21.52
N ASP A 360 -25.42 9.99 20.51
CA ASP A 360 -24.42 10.44 19.56
C ASP A 360 -24.97 11.67 18.83
N VAL A 361 -24.66 12.83 19.38
CA VAL A 361 -24.72 14.08 18.63
C VAL A 361 -23.75 13.90 17.47
N LYS A 362 -24.28 13.63 16.27
CA LYS A 362 -23.53 13.64 15.02
C LYS A 362 -22.73 14.94 14.99
N LYS A 363 -21.46 14.89 15.31
CA LYS A 363 -20.54 16.01 15.09
C LYS A 363 -20.53 16.26 13.58
N GLU A 364 -21.18 17.33 13.15
CA GLU A 364 -21.06 17.81 11.79
C GLU A 364 -19.58 17.87 11.41
N ALA A 365 -19.24 17.25 10.26
CA ALA A 365 -17.87 17.24 9.76
C ALA A 365 -17.43 18.69 9.55
N LYS A 366 -16.65 19.24 10.48
CA LYS A 366 -16.11 20.58 10.38
C LYS A 366 -15.27 20.68 9.12
N LEU A 367 -15.71 21.49 8.17
CA LEU A 367 -14.95 21.82 6.96
C LEU A 367 -13.61 22.43 7.39
N ARG A 368 -12.52 21.70 7.21
CA ARG A 368 -11.18 22.17 7.55
C ARG A 368 -10.63 22.97 6.39
N LYS A 369 -10.54 24.28 6.57
CA LYS A 369 -9.87 25.18 5.61
C LYS A 369 -8.36 25.00 5.74
N ARG A 370 -7.66 24.82 4.62
CA ARG A 370 -6.20 24.83 4.53
C ARG A 370 -5.74 26.09 3.82
N LYS A 371 -4.75 26.75 4.41
CA LYS A 371 -4.04 27.85 3.74
C LYS A 371 -2.79 27.27 3.07
N ILE A 372 -2.72 27.36 1.75
CA ILE A 372 -1.53 26.95 0.97
C ILE A 372 -0.74 28.24 0.71
N ASN A 373 0.48 28.30 1.24
CA ASN A 373 1.40 29.38 0.93
C ASN A 373 2.21 28.96 -0.29
N VAL A 374 2.12 29.75 -1.35
CA VAL A 374 2.92 29.56 -2.58
C VAL A 374 4.08 30.54 -2.54
N SER A 375 5.28 30.08 -2.90
CA SER A 375 6.48 30.91 -2.89
C SER A 375 6.32 32.09 -3.85
N THR A 376 6.35 33.32 -3.31
CA THR A 376 6.30 34.56 -4.11
C THR A 376 7.51 34.72 -5.02
N THR A 377 8.64 34.17 -4.64
CA THR A 377 9.90 34.19 -5.42
C THR A 377 9.75 33.49 -6.78
N TYR A 378 9.02 32.38 -6.82
CA TYR A 378 8.75 31.66 -8.06
C TYR A 378 7.91 32.50 -9.04
N PHE A 379 6.84 33.13 -8.55
CA PHE A 379 5.96 33.99 -9.38
C PHE A 379 6.64 35.26 -9.84
N SER A 380 7.55 35.81 -9.04
CA SER A 380 8.35 36.97 -9.46
C SER A 380 9.27 36.65 -10.63
N LYS A 381 9.89 35.45 -10.64
CA LYS A 381 10.72 34.98 -11.76
C LYS A 381 9.88 34.75 -13.04
N LEU A 382 8.65 34.22 -12.93
CA LEU A 382 7.76 34.04 -14.09
C LEU A 382 7.36 35.38 -14.73
N LYS A 383 7.14 36.42 -13.93
CA LYS A 383 6.83 37.76 -14.45
C LYS A 383 8.02 38.40 -15.16
N SER A 384 9.25 38.09 -14.79
CA SER A 384 10.46 38.61 -15.44
C SER A 384 10.83 37.94 -16.76
N ILE A 385 10.24 36.76 -17.07
CA ILE A 385 10.47 36.01 -18.31
C ILE A 385 9.40 36.32 -19.37
N GLY A 386 8.29 36.95 -18.98
CA GLY A 386 7.13 37.27 -19.84
C GLY A 386 7.08 38.73 -20.35
N ASN A 387 8.15 39.49 -20.18
CA ASN A 387 8.32 40.85 -20.74
C ASN A 387 9.42 40.86 -21.79
#